data_29cbc9b1eefbeb02aff1acbe70f5648c
#
_entry.id   29cbc9b1eefbeb02aff1acbe70f5648c
#
_cell.length_a   1.000
_cell.length_b   1.000
_cell.length_c   1.000
_cell.angle_alpha   90.00
_cell.angle_beta   90.00
_cell.angle_gamma   90.00
#
_symmetry.space_group_name_H-M   'P 1'
#
loop_
_entity.id
_entity.type
_entity.pdbx_description
1 polymer ?
#
loop_
_entity_poly.entity_id
_entity_poly.type
_entity_poly.pdbx_seq_one_letter_code
_entity_poly.pdbx_strand_id
1 'polypeptide(L)'
;CIALTPAQLGAARWPAGAPGLSCVSEEDALPFADLSFDRILLVHGLESAESARRMLREVWRVLKDDGRVLVIAPNRTGMWAYRESTPFGNGHPYSIRQLDRLLAAGLFRAERRDAALWMPPTRMRLVLRAAPLLERAGRRLVPGLSGVTIVEAVKDVYAAMPVRAVARRRLVLAEAG
;
A
#
# COMPACT_ATOMS: atom_id res chain seq x y z
N CYS A 1 15.52 -12.03 -3.85
CA CYS A 1 14.59 -11.35 -2.94
C CYS A 1 15.34 -10.89 -1.70
N ILE A 2 15.10 -9.67 -1.26
CA ILE A 2 15.68 -9.07 -0.06
C ILE A 2 14.53 -8.74 0.87
N ALA A 3 14.65 -9.08 2.16
CA ALA A 3 13.72 -8.68 3.20
C ALA A 3 14.26 -7.42 3.89
N LEU A 4 13.52 -6.33 3.82
CA LEU A 4 13.87 -5.07 4.49
C LEU A 4 12.90 -4.81 5.63
N THR A 5 13.44 -4.44 6.77
CA THR A 5 12.67 -4.04 7.96
C THR A 5 13.14 -2.66 8.45
N PRO A 6 12.23 -1.82 8.96
CA PRO A 6 12.60 -0.57 9.62
C PRO A 6 13.52 -0.81 10.82
N ALA A 7 14.41 0.14 11.09
CA ALA A 7 15.40 0.02 12.16
C ALA A 7 14.76 -0.23 13.54
N GLN A 8 13.58 0.33 13.78
CA GLN A 8 12.85 0.20 15.05
C GLN A 8 12.34 -1.23 15.33
N LEU A 9 12.14 -2.03 14.28
CA LEU A 9 11.63 -3.40 14.39
C LEU A 9 12.77 -4.44 14.48
N GLY A 10 13.99 -4.04 14.14
CA GLY A 10 15.11 -4.96 13.98
C GLY A 10 14.91 -5.93 12.82
N ALA A 11 15.90 -6.77 12.55
CA ALA A 11 15.81 -7.76 11.48
C ALA A 11 16.05 -9.17 12.01
N ALA A 12 15.12 -10.07 11.72
CA ALA A 12 15.38 -11.50 11.80
C ALA A 12 16.19 -11.94 10.57
N ARG A 13 17.11 -12.90 10.76
CA ARG A 13 17.85 -13.47 9.64
C ARG A 13 16.92 -14.22 8.70
N TRP A 14 16.88 -13.79 7.46
CA TRP A 14 16.08 -14.42 6.42
C TRP A 14 16.91 -14.60 5.13
N PRO A 15 16.78 -15.72 4.41
CA PRO A 15 16.04 -16.91 4.82
C PRO A 15 16.77 -17.70 5.92
N ALA A 16 16.01 -18.49 6.70
CA ALA A 16 16.61 -19.33 7.74
C ALA A 16 17.51 -20.39 7.12
N GLY A 17 18.72 -20.58 7.68
CA GLY A 17 19.66 -21.61 7.23
C GLY A 17 20.45 -21.29 5.95
N ALA A 18 20.32 -20.10 5.38
CA ALA A 18 21.06 -19.64 4.20
C ALA A 18 21.80 -18.31 4.48
N PRO A 19 22.64 -17.82 3.54
CA PRO A 19 23.18 -16.48 3.64
C PRO A 19 22.08 -15.44 3.81
N GLY A 20 22.22 -14.54 4.80
CA GLY A 20 21.21 -13.57 5.14
C GLY A 20 20.93 -12.60 3.98
N LEU A 21 19.67 -12.48 3.62
CA LEU A 21 19.14 -11.49 2.68
C LEU A 21 18.23 -10.49 3.40
N SER A 22 18.53 -10.24 4.69
CA SER A 22 17.85 -9.25 5.50
C SER A 22 18.65 -7.95 5.51
N CYS A 23 17.95 -6.84 5.39
CA CYS A 23 18.48 -5.49 5.45
C CYS A 23 17.67 -4.69 6.48
N VAL A 24 18.36 -3.89 7.27
CA VAL A 24 17.74 -2.88 8.14
C VAL A 24 18.04 -1.52 7.56
N SER A 25 17.02 -0.71 7.36
CA SER A 25 17.18 0.62 6.81
C SER A 25 16.02 1.53 7.23
N GLU A 26 16.25 2.83 7.14
CA GLU A 26 15.17 3.79 7.22
C GLU A 26 14.29 3.67 5.99
N GLU A 27 12.99 3.88 6.18
CA GLU A 27 11.98 3.69 5.16
C GLU A 27 12.01 4.75 4.05
N ASP A 28 12.60 5.91 4.34
CA ASP A 28 12.75 7.03 3.43
C ASP A 28 14.18 7.20 2.87
N ALA A 29 15.05 6.22 3.10
CA ALA A 29 16.43 6.18 2.61
C ALA A 29 16.86 4.74 2.32
N LEU A 30 16.29 4.14 1.27
CA LEU A 30 16.58 2.75 0.92
C LEU A 30 18.01 2.60 0.37
N PRO A 31 18.84 1.65 0.88
CA PRO A 31 20.25 1.49 0.51
C PRO A 31 20.42 0.75 -0.81
N PHE A 32 19.62 1.08 -1.81
CA PHE A 32 19.62 0.45 -3.12
C PHE A 32 19.77 1.50 -4.23
N ALA A 33 20.38 1.11 -5.33
CA ALA A 33 20.47 1.94 -6.51
C ALA A 33 19.09 2.19 -7.14
N ASP A 34 18.98 3.25 -7.93
CA ASP A 34 17.78 3.54 -8.71
C ASP A 34 17.47 2.37 -9.65
N LEU A 35 16.20 2.11 -9.92
CA LEU A 35 15.74 1.12 -10.90
C LEU A 35 16.28 -0.30 -10.67
N SER A 36 16.54 -0.68 -9.41
CA SER A 36 17.16 -1.97 -9.07
C SER A 36 16.18 -3.13 -8.92
N PHE A 37 14.88 -2.85 -8.72
CA PHE A 37 13.90 -3.88 -8.45
C PHE A 37 12.79 -3.95 -9.50
N ASP A 38 12.46 -5.17 -9.92
CA ASP A 38 11.31 -5.44 -10.80
C ASP A 38 10.00 -5.47 -10.00
N ARG A 39 10.06 -5.92 -8.74
CA ARG A 39 8.89 -6.05 -7.87
C ARG A 39 9.23 -5.68 -6.45
N ILE A 40 8.33 -4.93 -5.82
CA ILE A 40 8.41 -4.55 -4.41
C ILE A 40 7.12 -4.96 -3.72
N LEU A 41 7.24 -5.57 -2.55
CA LEU A 41 6.12 -5.93 -1.69
C LEU A 41 6.20 -5.11 -0.40
N LEU A 42 5.18 -4.29 -0.15
CA LEU A 42 5.00 -3.53 1.08
C LEU A 42 3.93 -4.21 1.93
N VAL A 43 4.35 -4.83 3.03
CA VAL A 43 3.44 -5.48 3.98
C VAL A 43 3.44 -4.68 5.26
N HIS A 44 2.32 -4.05 5.56
CA HIS A 44 2.16 -3.25 6.79
C HIS A 44 3.21 -2.14 6.96
N GLY A 45 3.78 -1.66 5.85
CA GLY A 45 4.80 -0.61 5.88
C GLY A 45 4.22 0.80 5.87
N LEU A 46 3.16 1.04 5.08
CA LEU A 46 2.65 2.40 4.88
C LEU A 46 1.96 2.99 6.11
N GLU A 47 1.23 2.17 6.86
CA GLU A 47 0.54 2.61 8.09
C GLU A 47 1.49 2.81 9.26
N SER A 48 2.65 2.16 9.24
CA SER A 48 3.68 2.25 10.28
C SER A 48 4.70 3.33 9.98
N ALA A 49 4.78 3.77 8.73
CA ALA A 49 5.77 4.73 8.27
C ALA A 49 5.59 6.10 8.93
N GLU A 50 6.69 6.73 9.34
CA GLU A 50 6.70 8.11 9.80
C GLU A 50 6.18 9.05 8.70
N SER A 51 6.57 8.78 7.45
CA SER A 51 6.08 9.48 6.28
C SER A 51 5.85 8.54 5.09
N ALA A 52 4.63 8.03 4.94
CA ALA A 52 4.26 7.19 3.82
C ALA A 52 4.57 7.82 2.43
N ARG A 53 4.55 9.16 2.34
CA ARG A 53 4.92 9.85 1.10
C ARG A 53 6.42 9.77 0.79
N ARG A 54 7.28 9.89 1.80
CA ARG A 54 8.73 9.75 1.63
C ARG A 54 9.07 8.31 1.28
N MET A 55 8.48 7.36 1.99
CA MET A 55 8.63 5.93 1.70
C MET A 55 8.23 5.60 0.25
N LEU A 56 7.06 6.06 -0.21
CA LEU A 56 6.62 5.82 -1.59
C LEU A 56 7.56 6.47 -2.62
N ARG A 57 8.18 7.60 -2.31
CA ARG A 57 9.18 8.23 -3.20
C ARG A 57 10.42 7.36 -3.34
N GLU A 58 10.91 6.78 -2.25
CA GLU A 58 12.03 5.84 -2.28
C GLU A 58 11.67 4.54 -3.00
N VAL A 59 10.49 4.00 -2.74
CA VAL A 59 9.95 2.85 -3.48
C VAL A 59 9.91 3.15 -4.98
N TRP A 60 9.44 4.36 -5.36
CA TRP A 60 9.41 4.78 -6.77
C TRP A 60 10.81 4.87 -7.37
N ARG A 61 11.79 5.41 -6.63
CA ARG A 61 13.19 5.55 -7.08
C ARG A 61 13.82 4.20 -7.38
N VAL A 62 13.69 3.24 -6.47
CA VAL A 62 14.35 1.93 -6.59
C VAL A 62 13.60 0.94 -7.49
N LEU A 63 12.31 1.17 -7.77
CA LEU A 63 11.51 0.34 -8.66
C LEU A 63 11.83 0.66 -10.12
N LYS A 64 11.95 -0.32 -11.00
CA LYS A 64 12.08 -0.16 -12.44
C LYS A 64 10.83 0.48 -13.07
N ASP A 65 10.95 1.04 -14.27
CA ASP A 65 9.84 1.76 -14.91
C ASP A 65 8.65 0.85 -15.28
N ASP A 66 8.93 -0.40 -15.62
CA ASP A 66 7.94 -1.47 -15.83
C ASP A 66 7.66 -2.29 -14.56
N GLY A 67 8.26 -1.88 -13.45
CA GLY A 67 8.17 -2.57 -12.17
C GLY A 67 6.79 -2.45 -11.50
N ARG A 68 6.52 -3.36 -10.59
CA ARG A 68 5.24 -3.45 -9.85
C ARG A 68 5.46 -3.37 -8.36
N VAL A 69 4.63 -2.60 -7.70
CA VAL A 69 4.52 -2.60 -6.24
C VAL A 69 3.23 -3.25 -5.80
N LEU A 70 3.31 -4.18 -4.86
CA LEU A 70 2.16 -4.77 -4.19
C LEU A 70 2.11 -4.23 -2.77
N VAL A 71 1.02 -3.56 -2.45
CA VAL A 71 0.78 -2.94 -1.13
C VAL A 71 -0.29 -3.73 -0.40
N ILE A 72 0.02 -4.14 0.83
CA ILE A 72 -0.92 -4.76 1.77
C ILE A 72 -0.98 -3.85 2.99
N ALA A 73 -2.14 -3.23 3.20
CA ALA A 73 -2.36 -2.29 4.30
C ALA A 73 -3.67 -2.61 5.05
N PRO A 74 -3.75 -2.32 6.35
CA PRO A 74 -4.98 -2.46 7.11
C PRO A 74 -6.09 -1.59 6.54
N ASN A 75 -7.28 -2.16 6.45
CA ASN A 75 -8.46 -1.42 6.02
C ASN A 75 -9.10 -0.71 7.23
N ARG A 76 -9.10 0.61 7.21
CA ARG A 76 -9.67 1.45 8.26
C ARG A 76 -11.15 1.15 8.56
N THR A 77 -11.92 0.69 7.58
CA THR A 77 -13.33 0.36 7.73
C THR A 77 -13.56 -1.10 8.14
N GLY A 78 -12.51 -1.91 8.18
CA GLY A 78 -12.57 -3.32 8.53
C GLY A 78 -12.68 -3.56 10.04
N MET A 79 -13.26 -4.70 10.41
CA MET A 79 -13.43 -5.10 11.82
C MET A 79 -12.10 -5.23 12.59
N TRP A 80 -11.02 -5.48 11.91
CA TRP A 80 -9.70 -5.64 12.51
C TRP A 80 -9.08 -4.31 12.96
N ALA A 81 -9.42 -3.19 12.31
CA ALA A 81 -8.89 -1.88 12.65
C ALA A 81 -9.40 -1.34 14.00
N TYR A 82 -10.52 -1.87 14.50
CA TYR A 82 -11.09 -1.47 15.79
C TYR A 82 -10.50 -2.22 16.99
N ARG A 83 -9.56 -3.14 16.77
CA ARG A 83 -8.93 -3.91 17.84
C ARG A 83 -7.47 -3.52 18.02
N GLU A 84 -7.18 -2.74 19.04
CA GLU A 84 -5.81 -2.36 19.45
C GLU A 84 -4.93 -3.57 19.77
N SER A 85 -5.52 -4.72 20.14
CA SER A 85 -4.79 -5.97 20.39
C SER A 85 -4.28 -6.68 19.14
N THR A 86 -4.56 -6.13 17.95
CA THR A 86 -4.06 -6.66 16.67
C THR A 86 -3.10 -5.67 16.02
N PRO A 87 -2.12 -6.14 15.24
CA PRO A 87 -1.24 -5.24 14.47
C PRO A 87 -2.00 -4.27 13.56
N PHE A 88 -3.24 -4.61 13.18
CA PHE A 88 -4.08 -3.82 12.27
C PHE A 88 -4.73 -2.60 12.93
N GLY A 89 -4.77 -2.54 14.27
CA GLY A 89 -5.27 -1.40 15.03
C GLY A 89 -4.21 -0.36 15.35
N ASN A 90 -2.95 -0.62 15.02
CA ASN A 90 -1.83 0.29 15.27
C ASN A 90 -1.45 1.06 13.99
N GLY A 91 -0.85 2.24 14.16
CA GLY A 91 -0.46 3.11 13.05
C GLY A 91 -1.64 3.87 12.43
N HIS A 92 -1.52 4.19 11.16
CA HIS A 92 -2.52 4.97 10.41
C HIS A 92 -3.21 4.12 9.34
N PRO A 93 -4.23 3.31 9.66
CA PRO A 93 -4.92 2.49 8.67
C PRO A 93 -5.60 3.36 7.60
N TYR A 94 -5.60 2.88 6.36
CA TYR A 94 -6.14 3.60 5.21
C TYR A 94 -7.49 3.04 4.77
N SER A 95 -8.43 3.91 4.41
CA SER A 95 -9.52 3.47 3.54
C SER A 95 -9.00 3.26 2.11
N ILE A 96 -9.69 2.46 1.30
CA ILE A 96 -9.28 2.19 -0.08
C ILE A 96 -9.08 3.48 -0.89
N ARG A 97 -9.97 4.48 -0.69
CA ARG A 97 -9.87 5.79 -1.35
C ARG A 97 -8.68 6.62 -0.86
N GLN A 98 -8.30 6.49 0.40
CA GLN A 98 -7.12 7.17 0.95
C GLN A 98 -5.85 6.52 0.39
N LEU A 99 -5.80 5.19 0.32
CA LEU A 99 -4.68 4.46 -0.24
C LEU A 99 -4.49 4.78 -1.72
N ASP A 100 -5.58 4.79 -2.51
CA ASP A 100 -5.53 5.18 -3.92
C ASP A 100 -4.97 6.61 -4.11
N ARG A 101 -5.43 7.56 -3.30
CA ARG A 101 -4.92 8.95 -3.36
C ARG A 101 -3.47 9.05 -2.95
N LEU A 102 -3.05 8.28 -1.95
CA LEU A 102 -1.67 8.24 -1.50
C LEU A 102 -0.75 7.68 -2.59
N LEU A 103 -1.16 6.57 -3.23
CA LEU A 103 -0.43 5.97 -4.34
C LEU A 103 -0.34 6.92 -5.55
N ALA A 104 -1.45 7.56 -5.92
CA ALA A 104 -1.45 8.54 -7.01
C ALA A 104 -0.54 9.76 -6.70
N ALA A 105 -0.53 10.24 -5.45
CA ALA A 105 0.39 11.30 -5.01
C ALA A 105 1.86 10.85 -5.02
N GLY A 106 2.12 9.55 -4.90
CA GLY A 106 3.43 8.92 -5.07
C GLY A 106 3.79 8.56 -6.51
N LEU A 107 2.98 9.00 -7.49
CA LEU A 107 3.15 8.68 -8.92
C LEU A 107 3.02 7.18 -9.22
N PHE A 108 2.10 6.52 -8.52
CA PHE A 108 1.70 5.14 -8.78
C PHE A 108 0.26 5.09 -9.29
N ARG A 109 0.02 4.28 -10.30
CA ARG A 109 -1.29 3.97 -10.83
C ARG A 109 -1.72 2.58 -10.39
N ALA A 110 -2.79 2.49 -9.59
CA ALA A 110 -3.34 1.21 -9.15
C ALA A 110 -3.97 0.47 -10.33
N GLU A 111 -3.51 -0.76 -10.58
CA GLU A 111 -4.03 -1.63 -11.66
C GLU A 111 -5.00 -2.67 -11.13
N ARG A 112 -4.69 -3.27 -10.00
CA ARG A 112 -5.52 -4.32 -9.39
C ARG A 112 -5.76 -4.03 -7.93
N ARG A 113 -6.97 -4.35 -7.48
CA ARG A 113 -7.36 -4.25 -6.07
C ARG A 113 -7.97 -5.56 -5.63
N ASP A 114 -7.59 -5.99 -4.46
CA ASP A 114 -8.19 -7.12 -3.77
C ASP A 114 -8.28 -6.80 -2.27
N ALA A 115 -8.89 -7.68 -1.54
CA ALA A 115 -9.05 -7.55 -0.10
C ALA A 115 -9.09 -8.92 0.55
N ALA A 116 -8.75 -8.99 1.82
CA ALA A 116 -8.73 -10.23 2.59
C ALA A 116 -9.10 -9.98 4.06
N LEU A 117 -9.22 -11.05 4.83
CA LEU A 117 -9.55 -11.02 6.25
C LEU A 117 -10.98 -10.51 6.54
N TRP A 118 -11.98 -11.15 5.93
CA TRP A 118 -13.39 -10.92 6.30
C TRP A 118 -13.81 -11.68 7.56
N MET A 119 -13.00 -12.66 7.99
CA MET A 119 -13.27 -13.32 9.26
C MET A 119 -13.10 -12.35 10.43
N PRO A 120 -13.95 -12.44 11.47
CA PRO A 120 -13.77 -11.62 12.66
C PRO A 120 -12.50 -12.00 13.42
N PRO A 121 -11.84 -11.04 14.09
CA PRO A 121 -10.69 -11.31 14.93
C PRO A 121 -11.09 -12.13 16.16
N THR A 122 -10.90 -13.45 16.12
CA THR A 122 -11.31 -14.38 17.16
C THR A 122 -10.27 -15.48 17.40
N ARG A 123 -10.25 -16.02 18.62
CA ARG A 123 -9.45 -17.19 18.97
C ARG A 123 -10.27 -18.48 18.99
N MET A 124 -11.56 -18.42 18.64
CA MET A 124 -12.45 -19.58 18.65
C MET A 124 -12.12 -20.55 17.50
N ARG A 125 -11.73 -21.77 17.83
CA ARG A 125 -11.34 -22.81 16.85
C ARG A 125 -12.43 -23.10 15.80
N LEU A 126 -13.70 -23.03 16.17
CA LEU A 126 -14.83 -23.23 15.26
C LEU A 126 -14.90 -22.14 14.20
N VAL A 127 -14.71 -20.88 14.57
CA VAL A 127 -14.71 -19.75 13.63
C VAL A 127 -13.49 -19.82 12.72
N LEU A 128 -12.33 -20.20 13.27
CA LEU A 128 -11.11 -20.42 12.45
C LEU A 128 -11.29 -21.54 11.43
N ARG A 129 -12.00 -22.62 11.78
CA ARG A 129 -12.34 -23.70 10.83
C ARG A 129 -13.30 -23.23 9.73
N ALA A 130 -14.18 -22.29 10.05
CA ALA A 130 -15.10 -21.68 9.10
C ALA A 130 -14.50 -20.54 8.28
N ALA A 131 -13.23 -20.17 8.50
CA ALA A 131 -12.57 -19.05 7.82
C ALA A 131 -12.71 -19.07 6.29
N PRO A 132 -12.53 -20.20 5.57
CA PRO A 132 -12.69 -20.20 4.12
C PRO A 132 -14.12 -19.87 3.66
N LEU A 133 -15.13 -20.23 4.44
CA LEU A 133 -16.52 -19.91 4.15
C LEU A 133 -16.81 -18.43 4.44
N LEU A 134 -16.31 -17.92 5.57
CA LEU A 134 -16.44 -16.52 5.97
C LEU A 134 -15.75 -15.59 4.97
N GLU A 135 -14.58 -15.96 4.48
CA GLU A 135 -13.87 -15.22 3.44
C GLU A 135 -14.66 -15.14 2.13
N ARG A 136 -15.24 -16.26 1.69
CA ARG A 136 -16.08 -16.28 0.47
C ARG A 136 -17.36 -15.47 0.63
N ALA A 137 -18.03 -15.63 1.75
CA ALA A 137 -19.28 -14.90 2.06
C ALA A 137 -18.99 -13.40 2.23
N GLY A 138 -17.98 -13.04 3.00
CA GLY A 138 -17.59 -11.67 3.25
C GLY A 138 -17.21 -10.91 1.99
N ARG A 139 -16.44 -11.53 1.10
CA ARG A 139 -16.07 -10.96 -0.19
C ARG A 139 -17.30 -10.60 -1.04
N ARG A 140 -18.38 -11.40 -0.97
CA ARG A 140 -19.61 -11.18 -1.74
C ARG A 140 -20.58 -10.20 -1.09
N LEU A 141 -20.76 -10.32 0.23
CA LEU A 141 -21.83 -9.63 0.96
C LEU A 141 -21.39 -8.27 1.53
N VAL A 142 -20.13 -8.18 1.97
CA VAL A 142 -19.62 -6.99 2.68
C VAL A 142 -18.20 -6.63 2.24
N PRO A 143 -17.95 -6.30 0.97
CA PRO A 143 -16.61 -6.09 0.45
C PRO A 143 -15.83 -4.98 1.18
N GLY A 144 -16.52 -4.00 1.78
CA GLY A 144 -15.90 -2.90 2.51
C GLY A 144 -15.42 -3.23 3.92
N LEU A 145 -15.77 -4.39 4.48
CA LEU A 145 -15.43 -4.78 5.87
C LEU A 145 -14.22 -5.71 5.97
N SER A 146 -13.46 -5.88 4.91
CA SER A 146 -12.22 -6.65 4.92
C SER A 146 -11.21 -6.09 5.93
N GLY A 147 -10.40 -6.95 6.54
CA GLY A 147 -9.35 -6.51 7.48
C GLY A 147 -8.18 -5.85 6.78
N VAL A 148 -7.86 -6.26 5.55
CA VAL A 148 -6.77 -5.69 4.75
C VAL A 148 -7.23 -5.36 3.34
N THR A 149 -6.62 -4.32 2.78
CA THR A 149 -6.70 -3.95 1.37
C THR A 149 -5.39 -4.33 0.69
N ILE A 150 -5.49 -4.92 -0.50
CA ILE A 150 -4.36 -5.32 -1.32
C ILE A 150 -4.44 -4.53 -2.62
N VAL A 151 -3.37 -3.81 -2.95
CA VAL A 151 -3.30 -3.01 -4.18
C VAL A 151 -2.04 -3.34 -4.94
N GLU A 152 -2.18 -3.76 -6.18
CA GLU A 152 -1.08 -3.83 -7.14
C GLU A 152 -1.05 -2.54 -7.95
N ALA A 153 0.10 -1.87 -8.00
CA ALA A 153 0.28 -0.63 -8.70
C ALA A 153 1.58 -0.62 -9.52
N VAL A 154 1.61 0.19 -10.55
CA VAL A 154 2.75 0.42 -11.44
C VAL A 154 3.17 1.89 -11.37
N LYS A 155 4.40 2.20 -11.75
CA LYS A 155 4.83 3.58 -11.92
C LYS A 155 3.96 4.29 -12.95
N ASP A 156 3.51 5.49 -12.63
CA ASP A 156 2.88 6.39 -13.59
C ASP A 156 3.87 7.46 -14.04
N VAL A 157 4.73 7.07 -14.98
CA VAL A 157 5.76 7.97 -15.55
C VAL A 157 5.13 9.17 -16.26
N TYR A 158 3.91 9.01 -16.76
CA TYR A 158 3.19 10.07 -17.48
C TYR A 158 2.52 11.08 -16.55
N ALA A 159 2.14 10.69 -15.34
CA ALA A 159 1.60 11.61 -14.34
C ALA A 159 2.64 12.65 -13.87
N ALA A 160 3.92 12.36 -14.03
CA ALA A 160 5.01 13.29 -13.73
C ALA A 160 5.19 14.38 -14.81
N MET A 161 4.58 14.22 -16.00
CA MET A 161 4.61 15.25 -17.02
C MET A 161 3.59 16.35 -16.68
N PRO A 162 4.00 17.63 -16.59
CA PRO A 162 3.05 18.71 -16.38
C PRO A 162 2.11 18.76 -17.58
N VAL A 163 0.85 18.42 -17.35
CA VAL A 163 -0.20 18.68 -18.34
C VAL A 163 -0.22 20.19 -18.55
N ARG A 164 0.27 20.65 -19.71
CA ARG A 164 0.12 22.04 -20.12
C ARG A 164 -1.36 22.39 -20.03
N ALA A 165 -1.71 23.14 -19.00
CA ALA A 165 -3.06 23.67 -18.87
C ALA A 165 -3.30 24.55 -20.11
N VAL A 166 -4.10 24.04 -21.03
CA VAL A 166 -4.63 24.87 -22.13
C VAL A 166 -5.51 25.89 -21.45
N ALA A 167 -4.97 27.08 -21.28
CA ALA A 167 -5.73 28.22 -20.78
C ALA A 167 -6.93 28.43 -21.71
N ARG A 168 -8.12 28.04 -21.25
CA ARG A 168 -9.37 28.43 -21.90
C ARG A 168 -9.44 29.97 -21.85
N ARG A 169 -9.07 30.63 -22.95
CA ARG A 169 -9.38 32.03 -23.16
C ARG A 169 -10.89 32.19 -23.04
N ARG A 170 -11.35 32.78 -21.95
CA ARG A 170 -12.67 33.32 -21.85
C ARG A 170 -12.75 34.45 -22.88
N LEU A 171 -13.48 34.23 -23.97
CA LEU A 171 -13.92 35.29 -24.83
C LEU A 171 -14.90 36.16 -24.01
N VAL A 172 -14.45 37.31 -23.59
CA VAL A 172 -15.32 38.37 -23.08
C VAL A 172 -15.88 39.07 -24.33
N LEU A 173 -17.13 38.77 -24.64
CA LEU A 173 -17.90 39.59 -25.60
C LEU A 173 -18.12 40.94 -24.91
N ALA A 174 -17.48 41.98 -25.44
CA ALA A 174 -17.82 43.36 -25.12
C ALA A 174 -19.11 43.68 -25.88
N GLU A 175 -20.20 43.85 -25.19
CA GLU A 175 -21.40 44.51 -25.74
C GLU A 175 -21.06 45.96 -25.95
N ALA A 176 -21.07 46.37 -27.24
CA ALA A 176 -21.06 47.76 -27.61
C ALA A 176 -22.52 48.27 -27.52
N GLY A 177 -22.78 49.21 -26.58
CA GLY A 177 -23.95 50.02 -26.52
C GLY A 177 -23.76 51.29 -27.36
#